data_eee4d95057be26e64134b5ed67a3f93e
#
_entry.id   eee4d95057be26e64134b5ed67a3f93e
#
_cell.length_a   1.000
_cell.length_b   1.000
_cell.length_c   1.000
_cell.angle_alpha   90.00
_cell.angle_beta   90.00
_cell.angle_gamma   90.00
#
_symmetry.space_group_name_H-M   'P 1'
#
loop_
_entity.id
_entity.type
_entity.pdbx_description
1 polymer ?
#
loop_
_entity_poly.entity_id
_entity_poly.type
_entity_poly.pdbx_seq_one_letter_code
_entity_poly.pdbx_strand_id
1 'polypeptide(L)'
;VIKGPGKGVVKNFENAIRHCTGDIIYLSDQDDIWKPDKVKKVNAAFDNLEVKAILHDAEITDENGKATGAESLFALRKSKPGILKNLIKNSYVGCCMAFRKELIPVICPIPKEMYMHDYWIGTAADYMGQVCFLKDKLIGYRRHSSNVTQMTHGSIRFMIKKRIDIIRCLGLLKKRVRKVKA
;
A
#
# COMPACT_ATOMS: atom_id res chain seq x y z
N VAL A 1 -3.42 15.72 -15.04
CA VAL A 1 -2.04 15.21 -14.93
C VAL A 1 -1.21 16.26 -14.22
N ILE A 2 -0.44 15.87 -13.20
CA ILE A 2 0.47 16.76 -12.45
C ILE A 2 1.92 16.33 -12.68
N LYS A 3 2.83 17.29 -12.70
CA LYS A 3 4.26 17.02 -12.85
C LYS A 3 4.82 16.38 -11.57
N GLY A 4 5.47 15.24 -11.69
CA GLY A 4 6.14 14.58 -10.57
C GLY A 4 7.39 15.35 -10.12
N PRO A 5 7.81 15.23 -8.85
CA PRO A 5 8.96 15.97 -8.29
C PRO A 5 10.33 15.43 -8.73
N GLY A 6 10.40 14.34 -9.49
CA GLY A 6 11.66 13.72 -9.92
C GLY A 6 12.55 13.17 -8.80
N LYS A 7 11.95 12.85 -7.63
CA LYS A 7 12.66 12.42 -6.41
C LYS A 7 12.35 10.97 -6.02
N GLY A 8 12.10 10.11 -7.00
CA GLY A 8 11.80 8.69 -6.83
C GLY A 8 10.33 8.39 -6.51
N VAL A 9 10.00 7.08 -6.47
CA VAL A 9 8.63 6.55 -6.39
C VAL A 9 7.87 7.08 -5.17
N VAL A 10 8.47 7.02 -3.98
CA VAL A 10 7.81 7.45 -2.73
C VAL A 10 7.39 8.91 -2.78
N LYS A 11 8.26 9.80 -3.30
CA LYS A 11 7.96 11.23 -3.41
C LYS A 11 6.98 11.54 -4.53
N ASN A 12 6.96 10.72 -5.58
CA ASN A 12 5.97 10.84 -6.63
C ASN A 12 4.57 10.51 -6.12
N PHE A 13 4.41 9.40 -5.39
CA PHE A 13 3.14 9.05 -4.73
C PHE A 13 2.74 10.07 -3.66
N GLU A 14 3.67 10.54 -2.83
CA GLU A 14 3.37 11.62 -1.86
C GLU A 14 2.80 12.87 -2.55
N ASN A 15 3.43 13.28 -3.66
CA ASN A 15 2.96 14.43 -4.43
C ASN A 15 1.56 14.20 -4.99
N ALA A 16 1.29 13.05 -5.59
CA ALA A 16 -0.03 12.70 -6.12
C ALA A 16 -1.10 12.67 -5.00
N ILE A 17 -0.82 12.01 -3.88
CA ILE A 17 -1.73 11.91 -2.73
C ILE A 17 -2.14 13.28 -2.20
N ARG A 18 -1.21 14.24 -2.13
CA ARG A 18 -1.49 15.60 -1.67
C ARG A 18 -2.46 16.38 -2.57
N HIS A 19 -2.58 15.97 -3.83
CA HIS A 19 -3.50 16.58 -4.80
C HIS A 19 -4.83 15.85 -4.91
N CYS A 20 -5.01 14.72 -4.19
CA CYS A 20 -6.27 14.01 -4.19
C CYS A 20 -7.34 14.76 -3.40
N THR A 21 -8.55 14.87 -3.99
CA THR A 21 -9.71 15.56 -3.38
C THR A 21 -10.84 14.61 -2.98
N GLY A 22 -10.88 13.39 -3.54
CA GLY A 22 -11.90 12.38 -3.24
C GLY A 22 -11.77 11.81 -1.82
N ASP A 23 -12.85 11.20 -1.31
CA ASP A 23 -12.91 10.63 0.04
C ASP A 23 -12.13 9.31 0.16
N ILE A 24 -12.08 8.55 -0.93
CA ILE A 24 -11.30 7.31 -1.07
C ILE A 24 -10.25 7.51 -2.14
N ILE A 25 -9.00 7.25 -1.77
CA ILE A 25 -7.84 7.34 -2.66
C ILE A 25 -7.42 5.93 -3.05
N TYR A 26 -7.33 5.66 -4.34
CA TYR A 26 -6.85 4.42 -4.91
C TYR A 26 -5.42 4.60 -5.40
N LEU A 27 -4.53 3.71 -4.99
CA LEU A 27 -3.20 3.64 -5.60
C LEU A 27 -3.28 2.78 -6.86
N SER A 28 -2.53 3.16 -7.87
CA SER A 28 -2.47 2.44 -9.15
C SER A 28 -1.07 2.51 -9.73
N ASP A 29 -0.56 1.38 -10.18
CA ASP A 29 0.59 1.34 -11.05
C ASP A 29 0.12 1.43 -12.53
N GLN A 30 0.98 1.90 -13.41
CA GLN A 30 0.60 2.20 -14.80
C GLN A 30 0.45 0.95 -15.67
N ASP A 31 0.89 -0.19 -15.19
CA ASP A 31 0.99 -1.46 -15.92
C ASP A 31 -0.05 -2.51 -15.47
N ASP A 32 -0.82 -2.22 -14.42
CA ASP A 32 -1.83 -3.14 -13.90
C ASP A 32 -3.20 -2.94 -14.59
N ILE A 33 -3.95 -4.05 -14.72
CA ILE A 33 -5.27 -4.06 -15.35
C ILE A 33 -6.35 -4.17 -14.27
N TRP A 34 -7.14 -3.11 -14.08
CA TRP A 34 -8.24 -3.11 -13.14
C TRP A 34 -9.42 -3.96 -13.64
N LYS A 35 -9.97 -4.79 -12.75
CA LYS A 35 -11.23 -5.49 -13.04
C LYS A 35 -12.41 -4.52 -12.94
N PRO A 36 -13.49 -4.70 -13.75
CA PRO A 36 -14.61 -3.76 -13.82
C PRO A 36 -15.32 -3.50 -12.48
N ASP A 37 -15.34 -4.50 -11.60
CA ASP A 37 -16.01 -4.46 -10.30
C ASP A 37 -15.13 -3.97 -9.15
N LYS A 38 -13.85 -3.63 -9.40
CA LYS A 38 -12.88 -3.20 -8.37
C LYS A 38 -13.42 -2.07 -7.51
N VAL A 39 -13.82 -0.97 -8.13
CA VAL A 39 -14.27 0.22 -7.40
C VAL A 39 -15.52 -0.09 -6.58
N LYS A 40 -16.50 -0.81 -7.15
CA LYS A 40 -17.73 -1.19 -6.47
C LYS A 40 -17.46 -2.02 -5.20
N LYS A 41 -16.64 -3.07 -5.32
CA LYS A 41 -16.32 -3.97 -4.20
C LYS A 41 -15.50 -3.29 -3.13
N VAL A 42 -14.50 -2.50 -3.52
CA VAL A 42 -13.68 -1.76 -2.57
C VAL A 42 -14.50 -0.71 -1.83
N ASN A 43 -15.36 0.05 -2.52
CA ASN A 43 -16.22 1.04 -1.84
C ASN A 43 -17.17 0.37 -0.84
N ALA A 44 -17.80 -0.74 -1.19
CA ALA A 44 -18.68 -1.48 -0.27
C ALA A 44 -17.96 -1.92 1.01
N ALA A 45 -16.68 -2.25 0.95
CA ALA A 45 -15.91 -2.62 2.14
C ALA A 45 -15.55 -1.40 3.03
N PHE A 46 -15.65 -0.18 2.50
CA PHE A 46 -15.54 1.05 3.28
C PHE A 46 -16.85 1.47 3.99
N ASP A 47 -17.97 0.75 3.83
CA ASP A 47 -19.19 1.02 4.61
C ASP A 47 -18.94 0.84 6.11
N ASN A 48 -18.01 -0.02 6.50
CA ASN A 48 -17.48 -0.06 7.86
C ASN A 48 -16.53 1.12 8.10
N LEU A 49 -16.91 2.06 8.96
CA LEU A 49 -16.16 3.28 9.27
C LEU A 49 -14.82 3.03 10.00
N GLU A 50 -14.66 1.88 10.65
CA GLU A 50 -13.38 1.49 11.28
C GLU A 50 -12.31 1.11 10.23
N VAL A 51 -12.71 0.75 9.01
CA VAL A 51 -11.80 0.43 7.92
C VAL A 51 -11.16 1.71 7.39
N LYS A 52 -9.84 1.84 7.57
CA LYS A 52 -9.04 3.01 7.14
C LYS A 52 -8.34 2.77 5.81
N ALA A 53 -7.99 1.52 5.53
CA ALA A 53 -7.48 1.11 4.22
C ALA A 53 -7.98 -0.29 3.86
N ILE A 54 -7.96 -0.56 2.57
CA ILE A 54 -8.32 -1.86 1.99
C ILE A 54 -7.16 -2.32 1.13
N LEU A 55 -6.82 -3.60 1.27
CA LEU A 55 -6.04 -4.33 0.29
C LEU A 55 -6.93 -5.41 -0.32
N HIS A 56 -6.91 -5.52 -1.62
CA HIS A 56 -7.53 -6.62 -2.35
C HIS A 56 -6.48 -7.55 -2.95
N ASP A 57 -6.85 -8.78 -3.26
CA ASP A 57 -5.98 -9.74 -3.93
C ASP A 57 -5.80 -9.40 -5.42
N ALA A 58 -4.85 -10.05 -6.05
CA ALA A 58 -4.52 -9.87 -7.46
C ALA A 58 -4.31 -11.20 -8.16
N GLU A 59 -4.72 -11.27 -9.41
CA GLU A 59 -4.35 -12.32 -10.35
C GLU A 59 -2.99 -12.01 -10.96
N ILE A 60 -2.08 -12.97 -10.97
CA ILE A 60 -0.77 -12.79 -11.60
C ILE A 60 -0.91 -12.94 -13.10
N THR A 61 -0.50 -11.92 -13.84
CA THR A 61 -0.51 -11.93 -15.31
C THR A 61 0.90 -11.80 -15.88
N ASP A 62 1.07 -12.26 -17.11
CA ASP A 62 2.29 -12.06 -17.89
C ASP A 62 2.37 -10.61 -18.46
N GLU A 63 3.40 -10.33 -19.22
CA GLU A 63 3.60 -9.01 -19.86
C GLU A 63 2.48 -8.61 -20.83
N ASN A 64 1.74 -9.57 -21.36
CA ASN A 64 0.60 -9.37 -22.26
C ASN A 64 -0.74 -9.23 -21.50
N GLY A 65 -0.73 -9.35 -20.16
CA GLY A 65 -1.92 -9.31 -19.33
C GLY A 65 -2.70 -10.63 -19.26
N LYS A 66 -2.15 -11.74 -19.78
CA LYS A 66 -2.76 -13.06 -19.71
C LYS A 66 -2.47 -13.71 -18.35
N ALA A 67 -3.50 -14.32 -17.74
CA ALA A 67 -3.35 -15.03 -16.48
C ALA A 67 -2.32 -16.16 -16.60
N THR A 68 -1.38 -16.21 -15.65
CA THR A 68 -0.29 -17.21 -15.65
C THR A 68 -0.70 -18.55 -15.03
N GLY A 69 -1.87 -18.63 -14.39
CA GLY A 69 -2.29 -19.80 -13.61
C GLY A 69 -1.56 -19.95 -12.28
N ALA A 70 -0.67 -19.01 -11.91
CA ALA A 70 -0.01 -19.00 -10.62
C ALA A 70 -1.00 -18.72 -9.48
N GLU A 71 -0.56 -19.05 -8.24
CA GLU A 71 -1.29 -18.64 -7.04
C GLU A 71 -1.52 -17.12 -7.01
N SER A 72 -2.56 -16.69 -6.29
CA SER A 72 -2.85 -15.27 -6.15
C SER A 72 -1.72 -14.52 -5.42
N LEU A 73 -1.69 -13.21 -5.56
CA LEU A 73 -0.68 -12.38 -4.91
C LEU A 73 -0.68 -12.55 -3.38
N PHE A 74 -1.87 -12.64 -2.77
CA PHE A 74 -1.99 -12.85 -1.32
C PHE A 74 -1.48 -14.22 -0.87
N ALA A 75 -1.75 -15.27 -1.64
CA ALA A 75 -1.25 -16.61 -1.36
C ALA A 75 0.29 -16.66 -1.43
N LEU A 76 0.88 -16.15 -2.51
CA LEU A 76 2.34 -16.08 -2.71
C LEU A 76 3.04 -15.28 -1.59
N ARG A 77 2.45 -14.16 -1.19
CA ARG A 77 3.03 -13.29 -0.15
C ARG A 77 2.67 -13.72 1.26
N LYS A 78 1.69 -14.62 1.43
CA LYS A 78 1.09 -14.98 2.73
C LYS A 78 0.58 -13.73 3.44
N SER A 79 -0.14 -12.89 2.71
CA SER A 79 -0.58 -11.57 3.16
C SER A 79 -1.59 -11.67 4.30
N LYS A 80 -1.41 -10.86 5.34
CA LYS A 80 -2.27 -10.79 6.53
C LYS A 80 -2.26 -9.39 7.12
N PRO A 81 -3.35 -8.92 7.76
CA PRO A 81 -3.38 -7.64 8.46
C PRO A 81 -2.52 -7.64 9.72
N GLY A 82 -2.30 -6.46 10.28
CA GLY A 82 -1.69 -6.22 11.58
C GLY A 82 -0.24 -5.75 11.51
N ILE A 83 0.07 -4.72 12.31
CA ILE A 83 1.38 -4.05 12.34
C ILE A 83 2.51 -5.04 12.67
N LEU A 84 2.34 -5.85 13.73
CA LEU A 84 3.39 -6.78 14.17
C LEU A 84 3.77 -7.78 13.09
N LYS A 85 2.77 -8.36 12.41
CA LYS A 85 3.00 -9.28 11.30
C LYS A 85 3.71 -8.59 10.15
N ASN A 86 3.32 -7.35 9.83
CA ASN A 86 3.91 -6.59 8.74
C ASN A 86 5.31 -6.05 9.05
N LEU A 87 5.69 -5.89 10.33
CA LEU A 87 7.08 -5.66 10.73
C LEU A 87 7.99 -6.84 10.35
N ILE A 88 7.48 -8.07 10.41
CA ILE A 88 8.23 -9.28 10.05
C ILE A 88 8.24 -9.46 8.53
N LYS A 89 7.06 -9.48 7.91
CA LYS A 89 6.89 -9.67 6.48
C LYS A 89 5.78 -8.74 5.95
N ASN A 90 6.18 -7.76 5.13
CA ASN A 90 5.25 -6.79 4.55
C ASN A 90 4.20 -7.47 3.65
N SER A 91 2.92 -7.19 3.94
CA SER A 91 1.78 -7.61 3.13
C SER A 91 1.18 -6.49 2.29
N TYR A 92 1.54 -5.24 2.57
CA TYR A 92 0.99 -4.09 1.85
C TYR A 92 1.57 -4.02 0.44
N VAL A 93 0.70 -3.82 -0.54
CA VAL A 93 1.04 -3.71 -1.96
C VAL A 93 0.27 -2.53 -2.53
N GLY A 94 0.97 -1.54 -3.05
CA GLY A 94 0.41 -0.27 -3.47
C GLY A 94 -0.73 -0.41 -4.48
N CYS A 95 -0.51 -1.08 -5.59
CA CYS A 95 -1.51 -1.24 -6.65
C CYS A 95 -2.79 -1.99 -6.21
N CYS A 96 -2.72 -2.72 -5.09
CA CYS A 96 -3.87 -3.40 -4.47
C CYS A 96 -4.54 -2.56 -3.37
N MET A 97 -4.08 -1.32 -3.12
CA MET A 97 -4.48 -0.54 -1.97
C MET A 97 -5.43 0.61 -2.33
N ALA A 98 -6.44 0.78 -1.46
CA ALA A 98 -7.21 2.01 -1.36
C ALA A 98 -7.29 2.45 0.10
N PHE A 99 -7.41 3.76 0.37
CA PHE A 99 -7.45 4.28 1.74
C PHE A 99 -8.30 5.56 1.84
N ARG A 100 -8.77 5.85 3.06
CA ARG A 100 -9.55 7.05 3.34
C ARG A 100 -8.67 8.30 3.32
N LYS A 101 -9.20 9.39 2.77
CA LYS A 101 -8.60 10.73 2.73
C LYS A 101 -8.14 11.23 4.11
N GLU A 102 -8.83 10.85 5.17
CA GLU A 102 -8.47 11.22 6.54
C GLU A 102 -7.07 10.76 6.98
N LEU A 103 -6.46 9.81 6.26
CA LEU A 103 -5.07 9.41 6.50
C LEU A 103 -4.06 10.43 5.98
N ILE A 104 -4.41 11.30 5.03
CA ILE A 104 -3.46 12.22 4.37
C ILE A 104 -2.67 13.07 5.38
N PRO A 105 -3.30 13.77 6.36
CA PRO A 105 -2.55 14.59 7.31
C PRO A 105 -1.61 13.78 8.22
N VAL A 106 -1.89 12.48 8.38
CA VAL A 106 -1.05 11.58 9.19
C VAL A 106 0.11 11.02 8.37
N ILE A 107 -0.14 10.62 7.12
CA ILE A 107 0.89 10.01 6.27
C ILE A 107 1.80 11.02 5.60
N CYS A 108 1.32 12.23 5.31
CA CYS A 108 2.10 13.25 4.62
C CYS A 108 2.68 14.30 5.59
N PRO A 109 3.97 14.64 5.45
CA PRO A 109 4.98 14.09 4.51
C PRO A 109 5.41 12.68 4.88
N ILE A 110 5.70 11.86 3.86
CA ILE A 110 6.24 10.50 4.09
C ILE A 110 7.67 10.64 4.64
N PRO A 111 8.01 9.96 5.76
CA PRO A 111 9.35 10.01 6.34
C PRO A 111 10.43 9.58 5.35
N LYS A 112 11.59 10.22 5.38
CA LYS A 112 12.72 9.91 4.48
C LYS A 112 13.25 8.49 4.65
N GLU A 113 13.14 7.96 5.86
CA GLU A 113 13.55 6.61 6.26
C GLU A 113 12.61 5.54 5.69
N MET A 114 11.40 5.92 5.29
CA MET A 114 10.41 4.99 4.76
C MET A 114 10.75 4.62 3.32
N TYR A 115 11.03 3.34 3.10
CA TYR A 115 11.50 2.83 1.82
C TYR A 115 10.39 2.64 0.77
N MET A 116 9.11 2.49 1.21
CA MET A 116 7.95 2.33 0.33
C MET A 116 6.72 3.06 0.90
N HIS A 117 5.98 3.71 0.03
CA HIS A 117 4.79 4.49 0.37
C HIS A 117 3.63 3.61 0.86
N ASP A 118 3.41 2.46 0.22
CA ASP A 118 2.37 1.49 0.57
C ASP A 118 2.56 0.92 1.97
N TYR A 119 3.80 0.61 2.34
CA TYR A 119 4.13 0.15 3.69
C TYR A 119 3.76 1.21 4.74
N TRP A 120 4.08 2.47 4.49
CA TRP A 120 3.79 3.57 5.40
C TRP A 120 2.28 3.80 5.54
N ILE A 121 1.54 3.83 4.42
CA ILE A 121 0.10 4.03 4.39
C ILE A 121 -0.62 2.89 5.13
N GLY A 122 -0.27 1.63 4.82
CA GLY A 122 -0.83 0.46 5.49
C GLY A 122 -0.57 0.46 7.00
N THR A 123 0.65 0.81 7.42
CA THR A 123 1.01 0.94 8.84
C THR A 123 0.20 2.04 9.54
N ALA A 124 -0.01 3.19 8.89
CA ALA A 124 -0.81 4.27 9.43
C ALA A 124 -2.30 3.88 9.55
N ALA A 125 -2.82 3.17 8.56
CA ALA A 125 -4.18 2.67 8.57
C ALA A 125 -4.43 1.65 9.70
N ASP A 126 -3.53 0.67 9.87
CA ASP A 126 -3.59 -0.30 10.99
C ASP A 126 -3.46 0.39 12.37
N TYR A 127 -2.74 1.51 12.45
CA TYR A 127 -2.60 2.26 13.69
C TYR A 127 -3.84 3.09 14.04
N MET A 128 -4.55 3.60 13.03
CA MET A 128 -5.73 4.47 13.20
C MET A 128 -7.06 3.71 13.28
N GLY A 129 -7.12 2.49 12.82
CA GLY A 129 -8.32 1.66 12.76
C GLY A 129 -7.98 0.28 12.21
N GLN A 130 -8.62 -0.12 11.12
CA GLN A 130 -8.46 -1.44 10.52
C GLN A 130 -7.96 -1.35 9.08
N VAL A 131 -7.12 -2.31 8.68
CA VAL A 131 -6.87 -2.63 7.28
C VAL A 131 -7.67 -3.88 6.91
N CYS A 132 -8.61 -3.74 5.99
CA CYS A 132 -9.41 -4.84 5.48
C CYS A 132 -8.67 -5.54 4.32
N PHE A 133 -8.63 -6.88 4.34
CA PHE A 133 -8.06 -7.70 3.29
C PHE A 133 -9.16 -8.42 2.54
N LEU A 134 -9.50 -7.94 1.32
CA LEU A 134 -10.46 -8.58 0.42
C LEU A 134 -9.78 -9.69 -0.35
N LYS A 135 -10.38 -10.88 -0.34
CA LYS A 135 -9.87 -12.04 -1.10
C LYS A 135 -10.16 -11.96 -2.59
N ASP A 136 -10.94 -10.97 -3.02
CA ASP A 136 -11.27 -10.74 -4.43
C ASP A 136 -10.03 -10.30 -5.20
N LYS A 137 -9.76 -10.96 -6.31
CA LYS A 137 -8.70 -10.60 -7.27
C LYS A 137 -9.19 -9.47 -8.16
N LEU A 138 -8.97 -8.22 -7.76
CA LEU A 138 -9.56 -7.04 -8.40
C LEU A 138 -8.64 -6.34 -9.41
N ILE A 139 -7.42 -6.86 -9.58
CA ILE A 139 -6.50 -6.47 -10.66
C ILE A 139 -5.83 -7.69 -11.29
N GLY A 140 -5.42 -7.55 -12.54
CA GLY A 140 -4.35 -8.34 -13.14
C GLY A 140 -3.02 -7.68 -12.83
N TYR A 141 -2.25 -8.27 -11.91
CA TYR A 141 -0.92 -7.80 -11.53
C TYR A 141 0.11 -8.26 -12.55
N ARG A 142 0.58 -7.33 -13.37
CA ARG A 142 1.50 -7.64 -14.47
C ARG A 142 2.92 -7.86 -13.97
N ARG A 143 3.50 -9.01 -14.31
CA ARG A 143 4.89 -9.33 -13.99
C ARG A 143 5.77 -9.25 -15.23
N HIS A 144 6.80 -8.42 -15.15
CA HIS A 144 7.85 -8.28 -16.15
C HIS A 144 9.20 -8.02 -15.47
N SER A 145 10.29 -8.12 -16.22
CA SER A 145 11.67 -8.00 -15.70
C SER A 145 11.99 -6.65 -15.05
N SER A 146 11.25 -5.60 -15.39
CA SER A 146 11.44 -4.23 -14.88
C SER A 146 10.58 -3.86 -13.67
N ASN A 147 9.84 -4.81 -13.06
CA ASN A 147 9.11 -4.51 -11.82
C ASN A 147 10.07 -4.05 -10.71
N VAL A 148 9.75 -2.94 -10.04
CA VAL A 148 10.54 -2.36 -8.94
C VAL A 148 10.65 -3.32 -7.75
N THR A 149 9.62 -4.15 -7.53
CA THR A 149 9.60 -5.12 -6.44
C THR A 149 10.30 -6.41 -6.87
N GLN A 150 11.62 -6.48 -6.64
CA GLN A 150 12.37 -7.71 -6.80
C GLN A 150 12.08 -8.67 -5.62
N MET A 151 11.96 -9.98 -5.94
CA MET A 151 11.76 -11.03 -4.92
C MET A 151 13.05 -11.44 -4.19
N THR A 152 14.18 -10.79 -4.50
CA THR A 152 15.46 -11.07 -3.85
C THR A 152 15.51 -10.48 -2.45
N HIS A 153 15.83 -11.32 -1.47
CA HIS A 153 16.06 -10.86 -0.10
C HIS A 153 17.34 -10.02 -0.05
N GLY A 154 17.21 -8.77 0.38
CA GLY A 154 18.38 -7.95 0.72
C GLY A 154 19.21 -8.58 1.84
N SER A 155 20.44 -8.11 2.06
CA SER A 155 21.30 -8.59 3.14
C SER A 155 20.59 -8.50 4.50
N ILE A 156 20.89 -9.40 5.44
CA ILE A 156 20.34 -9.40 6.80
C ILE A 156 20.47 -8.02 7.46
N ARG A 157 21.61 -7.38 7.27
CA ARG A 157 21.90 -6.02 7.78
C ARG A 157 20.92 -4.97 7.25
N PHE A 158 20.59 -5.06 5.97
CA PHE A 158 19.58 -4.19 5.34
C PHE A 158 18.17 -4.45 5.87
N MET A 159 17.83 -5.72 6.14
CA MET A 159 16.53 -6.10 6.70
C MET A 159 16.37 -5.60 8.14
N ILE A 160 17.43 -5.69 8.96
CA ILE A 160 17.43 -5.15 10.33
C ILE A 160 17.29 -3.63 10.31
N LYS A 161 18.07 -2.95 9.48
CA LYS A 161 17.99 -1.48 9.34
C LYS A 161 16.57 -1.04 8.98
N LYS A 162 15.92 -1.67 8.00
CA LYS A 162 14.53 -1.36 7.63
C LYS A 162 13.58 -1.48 8.82
N ARG A 163 13.74 -2.50 9.67
CA ARG A 163 12.88 -2.69 10.85
C ARG A 163 13.08 -1.60 11.89
N ILE A 164 14.32 -1.21 12.14
CA ILE A 164 14.65 -0.10 13.03
C ILE A 164 14.03 1.21 12.52
N ASP A 165 14.16 1.49 11.24
CA ASP A 165 13.60 2.69 10.61
C ASP A 165 12.07 2.73 10.74
N ILE A 166 11.40 1.60 10.53
CA ILE A 166 9.95 1.48 10.73
C ILE A 166 9.56 1.76 12.18
N ILE A 167 10.25 1.17 13.16
CA ILE A 167 9.97 1.38 14.58
C ILE A 167 10.13 2.87 14.94
N ARG A 168 11.16 3.54 14.44
CA ARG A 168 11.34 5.00 14.61
C ARG A 168 10.16 5.78 14.01
N CYS A 169 9.70 5.37 12.82
CA CYS A 169 8.56 5.99 12.16
C CYS A 169 7.24 5.78 12.93
N LEU A 170 7.06 4.68 13.68
CA LEU A 170 5.90 4.49 14.55
C LEU A 170 5.81 5.57 15.65
N GLY A 171 6.94 6.01 16.19
CA GLY A 171 6.98 7.14 17.14
C GLY A 171 6.49 8.45 16.52
N LEU A 172 6.88 8.72 15.27
CA LEU A 172 6.40 9.87 14.52
C LEU A 172 4.89 9.75 14.21
N LEU A 173 4.45 8.56 13.81
CA LEU A 173 3.04 8.27 13.53
C LEU A 173 2.17 8.58 14.75
N LYS A 174 2.56 8.08 15.93
CA LYS A 174 1.86 8.36 17.21
C LYS A 174 1.71 9.87 17.48
N LYS A 175 2.77 10.65 17.23
CA LYS A 175 2.73 12.12 17.41
C LYS A 175 1.74 12.76 16.42
N ARG A 176 1.72 12.34 15.16
CA ARG A 176 0.83 12.90 14.13
C ARG A 176 -0.63 12.57 14.40
N VAL A 177 -0.92 11.32 14.76
CA VAL A 177 -2.29 10.90 15.12
C VAL A 177 -2.85 11.69 16.29
N ARG A 178 -2.03 11.93 17.31
CA ARG A 178 -2.45 12.77 18.44
C ARG A 178 -2.79 14.21 18.03
N LYS A 179 -2.03 14.80 17.08
CA LYS A 179 -2.32 16.14 16.55
C LYS A 179 -3.60 16.23 15.74
N VAL A 180 -3.98 15.15 15.05
CA VAL A 180 -5.18 15.12 14.21
C VAL A 180 -6.44 14.88 15.06
N LYS A 181 -6.28 14.23 16.23
CA LYS A 181 -7.38 13.93 17.17
C LYS A 181 -7.62 15.03 18.22
N ALA A 182 -6.69 15.98 18.36
CA ALA A 182 -6.79 17.15 19.23
C ALA A 182 -7.42 18.32 18.50
#